data_fbb9df989c8465f387ccaff2bcd40f58
#
_entry.id   fbb9df989c8465f387ccaff2bcd40f58
#
_cell.length_a   1.000
_cell.length_b   1.000
_cell.length_c   1.000
_cell.angle_alpha   90.00
_cell.angle_beta   90.00
_cell.angle_gamma   90.00
#
_symmetry.space_group_name_H-M   'P 1'
#
loop_
_entity.id
_entity.type
_entity.pdbx_description
1 polymer ?
#
loop_
_entity_poly.entity_id
_entity_poly.type
_entity_poly.pdbx_seq_one_letter_code
_entity_poly.pdbx_strand_id
1 'polypeptide(L)'
;MNNSTSGITGLVPYNLDPVLSLLVPKELYFRNKTARIKAIGQALEFRRITGVTNAGVGGVADQIGGAQSANGAGFFSSASSATSFGGVSLNRPGKIAYAADKIVLPFREFGYSDSVSLQAEFAGMGYTDLRQLSHTALIWAHMLGEEKAYLKGRAAALSTSGLTFTGAADSTSTATGAASGTATVQVTLSSTLGETAPLSAGTVTLSANKGASVTYTGTIPAGTIAVNIYVTDSASAVWKTTSQVVTSASLNGLTFASGATVPAHDYSWASDGSGNALGYDGFINTIINNGGYVKALNGSLASSEPAGDFQDAFISLFNSVMGDPEAIVTTASIRRALAKSLQSQSSAQSYRLNYELGQDGIAVGSMVSAIQNEATGRMVDLVTHRFMPAGVAVILQNQLPFPDSGVSNCWEIHNVVDTMVIDWPQIGLTYDASTYSQSTLAGRAPAWSGVITNINA
;
A
#
# COMPACT_ATOMS: atom_id res chain seq x y z
N MET A 1 -26.55 31.08 -30.56
CA MET A 1 -26.40 32.16 -31.55
C MET A 1 -26.56 31.57 -32.94
N ASN A 2 -27.61 32.00 -33.63
CA ASN A 2 -27.90 31.54 -34.98
C ASN A 2 -26.97 32.25 -35.96
N ASN A 3 -25.89 31.62 -36.38
CA ASN A 3 -25.10 32.06 -37.52
C ASN A 3 -25.59 31.41 -38.81
N SER A 4 -26.87 31.56 -39.10
CA SER A 4 -27.42 31.23 -40.39
C SER A 4 -27.28 32.43 -41.33
N THR A 5 -26.09 32.76 -41.70
CA THR A 5 -25.91 33.74 -42.74
C THR A 5 -25.02 33.20 -43.80
N SER A 6 -25.71 32.88 -44.88
CA SER A 6 -25.15 32.92 -46.24
C SER A 6 -23.86 32.13 -46.43
N GLY A 7 -23.95 30.89 -46.81
CA GLY A 7 -22.99 30.22 -47.69
C GLY A 7 -21.47 30.27 -47.45
N ILE A 8 -21.01 30.99 -46.41
CA ILE A 8 -19.59 31.20 -46.09
C ILE A 8 -19.23 30.54 -44.75
N THR A 9 -19.76 29.35 -44.50
CA THR A 9 -19.47 28.60 -43.28
C THR A 9 -17.99 28.18 -43.15
N GLY A 10 -17.26 28.16 -44.23
CA GLY A 10 -15.81 27.86 -44.23
C GLY A 10 -14.91 29.02 -43.82
N LEU A 11 -15.46 30.25 -43.63
CA LEU A 11 -14.67 31.42 -43.24
C LEU A 11 -15.00 31.93 -41.82
N VAL A 12 -15.76 31.19 -41.04
CA VAL A 12 -15.99 31.56 -39.62
C VAL A 12 -14.76 31.18 -38.81
N PRO A 13 -13.99 32.16 -38.33
CA PRO A 13 -12.84 31.86 -37.50
C PRO A 13 -13.32 31.32 -36.15
N TYR A 14 -12.94 30.09 -35.83
CA TYR A 14 -13.04 29.59 -34.48
C TYR A 14 -11.92 30.20 -33.65
N ASN A 15 -12.26 30.76 -32.49
CA ASN A 15 -11.26 31.18 -31.53
C ASN A 15 -10.73 29.89 -30.84
N LEU A 16 -9.61 29.38 -31.31
CA LEU A 16 -8.91 28.28 -30.67
C LEU A 16 -8.02 28.88 -29.57
N ASP A 17 -8.20 28.37 -28.34
CA ASP A 17 -7.25 28.63 -27.28
C ASP A 17 -5.91 27.95 -27.63
N PRO A 18 -4.83 28.71 -27.81
CA PRO A 18 -3.54 28.15 -28.20
C PRO A 18 -2.84 27.36 -27.07
N VAL A 19 -3.40 27.37 -25.88
CA VAL A 19 -2.80 26.70 -24.72
C VAL A 19 -3.52 25.40 -24.40
N LEU A 20 -2.85 24.28 -24.65
CA LEU A 20 -3.29 22.98 -24.19
C LEU A 20 -2.96 22.81 -22.71
N SER A 21 -4.00 22.64 -21.89
CA SER A 21 -3.84 22.43 -20.44
C SER A 21 -3.64 20.95 -20.14
N LEU A 22 -2.47 20.58 -19.65
CA LEU A 22 -2.21 19.23 -19.14
C LEU A 22 -2.74 19.10 -17.74
N LEU A 23 -3.95 18.53 -17.58
CA LEU A 23 -4.64 18.34 -16.31
C LEU A 23 -4.24 17.00 -15.64
N VAL A 24 -2.97 16.84 -15.31
CA VAL A 24 -2.45 15.63 -14.67
C VAL A 24 -2.12 15.95 -13.20
N PRO A 25 -2.61 15.15 -12.22
CA PRO A 25 -2.27 15.37 -10.82
C PRO A 25 -0.77 15.13 -10.58
N LYS A 26 -0.12 16.09 -9.91
CA LYS A 26 1.31 16.07 -9.60
C LYS A 26 1.51 15.65 -8.15
N GLU A 27 1.44 14.36 -7.86
CA GLU A 27 1.66 13.83 -6.53
C GLU A 27 2.80 12.81 -6.57
N LEU A 28 3.94 13.17 -5.99
CA LEU A 28 5.21 12.45 -6.06
C LEU A 28 5.86 12.35 -4.67
N TYR A 29 5.07 12.00 -3.65
CA TYR A 29 5.53 11.97 -2.26
C TYR A 29 6.64 10.94 -2.04
N PHE A 30 6.39 9.68 -2.38
CA PHE A 30 7.35 8.58 -2.16
C PHE A 30 8.59 8.75 -3.02
N ARG A 31 8.40 9.12 -4.28
CA ARG A 31 9.49 9.36 -5.22
C ARG A 31 10.45 10.46 -4.74
N ASN A 32 9.91 11.52 -4.12
CA ASN A 32 10.70 12.68 -3.70
C ASN A 32 11.29 12.54 -2.30
N LYS A 33 10.63 11.80 -1.41
CA LYS A 33 11.08 11.60 -0.02
C LYS A 33 12.13 10.50 0.11
N THR A 34 12.11 9.50 -0.77
CA THR A 34 13.04 8.37 -0.69
C THR A 34 14.36 8.71 -1.34
N ALA A 35 15.46 8.38 -0.66
CA ALA A 35 16.81 8.60 -1.18
C ALA A 35 17.04 7.79 -2.46
N ARG A 36 17.59 8.45 -3.50
CA ARG A 36 17.94 7.83 -4.78
C ARG A 36 19.42 7.61 -4.87
N ILE A 37 19.81 6.37 -5.15
CA ILE A 37 21.21 5.93 -5.22
C ILE A 37 21.45 5.34 -6.59
N LYS A 38 22.54 5.78 -7.24
CA LYS A 38 22.97 5.19 -8.50
C LYS A 38 23.49 3.79 -8.28
N ALA A 39 23.03 2.84 -9.06
CA ALA A 39 23.40 1.44 -9.01
C ALA A 39 23.99 0.97 -10.34
N ILE A 40 24.64 -0.20 -10.32
CA ILE A 40 25.24 -0.84 -11.49
C ILE A 40 24.91 -2.33 -11.43
N GLY A 41 24.65 -2.94 -12.57
CA GLY A 41 24.39 -4.37 -12.68
C GLY A 41 22.92 -4.72 -12.90
N GLN A 42 22.55 -5.98 -12.69
CA GLN A 42 21.21 -6.49 -12.95
C GLN A 42 20.36 -6.66 -11.69
N ALA A 43 20.99 -6.72 -10.52
CA ALA A 43 20.33 -6.86 -9.24
C ALA A 43 21.11 -6.15 -8.15
N LEU A 44 20.39 -5.65 -7.15
CA LEU A 44 20.96 -5.15 -5.92
C LEU A 44 21.07 -6.31 -4.93
N GLU A 45 22.27 -6.58 -4.44
CA GLU A 45 22.49 -7.52 -3.35
C GLU A 45 22.91 -6.77 -2.11
N PHE A 46 22.25 -7.03 -0.99
CA PHE A 46 22.70 -6.56 0.31
C PHE A 46 22.44 -7.61 1.39
N ARG A 47 23.23 -7.51 2.45
CA ARG A 47 23.08 -8.38 3.61
C ARG A 47 22.67 -7.55 4.80
N ARG A 48 21.81 -8.11 5.62
CA ARG A 48 21.42 -7.49 6.89
C ARG A 48 21.55 -8.51 8.01
N ILE A 49 22.00 -8.07 9.16
CA ILE A 49 22.00 -8.89 10.37
C ILE A 49 20.57 -8.85 10.92
N THR A 50 19.92 -10.00 10.99
CA THR A 50 18.53 -10.15 11.43
C THR A 50 18.40 -10.47 12.90
N GLY A 51 19.49 -10.89 13.53
CA GLY A 51 19.52 -11.16 14.96
C GLY A 51 20.91 -11.47 15.47
N VAL A 52 21.05 -11.34 16.77
CA VAL A 52 22.24 -11.75 17.51
C VAL A 52 21.80 -12.70 18.61
N THR A 53 22.31 -13.93 18.57
CA THR A 53 22.06 -14.90 19.62
C THR A 53 23.16 -14.84 20.64
N ASN A 54 22.83 -14.57 21.87
CA ASN A 54 23.79 -14.54 22.97
C ASN A 54 23.72 -15.85 23.75
N ALA A 55 24.73 -16.70 23.54
CA ALA A 55 24.89 -17.93 24.31
C ALA A 55 25.81 -17.65 25.51
N GLY A 56 25.32 -17.08 26.60
CA GLY A 56 26.11 -17.12 27.80
C GLY A 56 26.17 -15.91 28.70
N VAL A 57 25.59 -14.80 28.38
CA VAL A 57 25.40 -13.68 29.32
C VAL A 57 23.92 -13.52 29.57
N GLY A 58 23.41 -14.38 30.44
CA GLY A 58 22.01 -14.43 30.72
C GLY A 58 21.44 -13.14 31.24
N GLY A 59 20.21 -12.87 30.84
CA GLY A 59 19.39 -11.80 31.35
C GLY A 59 19.75 -10.39 30.85
N VAL A 60 21.02 -10.11 30.50
CA VAL A 60 21.42 -8.79 30.02
C VAL A 60 21.02 -8.58 28.56
N ALA A 61 21.02 -9.62 27.74
CA ALA A 61 20.62 -9.54 26.36
C ALA A 61 19.11 -9.22 26.21
N ASP A 62 18.28 -9.79 27.09
CA ASP A 62 16.85 -9.48 27.09
C ASP A 62 16.56 -8.07 27.64
N GLN A 63 17.42 -7.55 28.49
CA GLN A 63 17.28 -6.19 29.02
C GLN A 63 17.84 -5.11 28.10
N ILE A 64 18.83 -5.47 27.27
CA ILE A 64 19.35 -4.60 26.21
C ILE A 64 18.47 -4.69 24.96
N GLY A 65 17.58 -5.67 24.96
CA GLY A 65 16.84 -6.16 23.81
C GLY A 65 15.69 -5.32 23.32
N GLY A 66 15.75 -4.02 23.38
CA GLY A 66 14.86 -3.19 22.58
C GLY A 66 15.23 -3.14 21.10
N ALA A 67 16.45 -3.51 20.75
CA ALA A 67 16.89 -3.48 19.37
C ALA A 67 16.39 -4.73 18.62
N GLN A 68 15.41 -4.55 17.78
CA GLN A 68 14.83 -5.58 16.94
C GLN A 68 15.55 -5.64 15.60
N SER A 69 15.47 -6.78 14.94
CA SER A 69 15.98 -6.90 13.59
C SER A 69 15.11 -6.14 12.59
N ALA A 70 15.67 -5.88 11.42
CA ALA A 70 14.92 -5.30 10.30
C ALA A 70 13.66 -6.09 9.92
N ASN A 71 13.53 -7.35 10.35
CA ASN A 71 12.37 -8.21 10.11
C ASN A 71 11.35 -8.22 11.24
N GLY A 72 11.49 -7.38 12.26
CA GLY A 72 10.59 -7.38 13.42
C GLY A 72 10.79 -8.53 14.40
N ALA A 73 11.74 -9.44 14.16
CA ALA A 73 12.14 -10.46 15.12
C ALA A 73 13.12 -9.86 16.13
N GLY A 74 13.12 -10.34 17.37
CA GLY A 74 14.04 -9.88 18.40
C GLY A 74 15.50 -9.92 17.93
N PHE A 75 16.19 -8.79 17.99
CA PHE A 75 17.57 -8.70 17.56
C PHE A 75 18.48 -9.52 18.46
N PHE A 76 18.24 -9.47 19.75
CA PHE A 76 18.88 -10.29 20.74
C PHE A 76 17.92 -11.37 21.21
N SER A 77 18.13 -12.60 20.80
CA SER A 77 17.41 -13.73 21.39
C SER A 77 18.27 -14.33 22.51
N SER A 78 17.74 -14.41 23.71
CA SER A 78 18.37 -15.18 24.77
C SER A 78 18.19 -16.67 24.46
N ALA A 79 19.30 -17.41 24.42
CA ALA A 79 19.21 -18.83 24.61
C ALA A 79 18.66 -19.05 26.03
N SER A 80 17.54 -19.71 26.14
CA SER A 80 16.63 -19.79 27.29
C SER A 80 17.20 -20.23 28.65
N SER A 81 18.48 -20.30 28.84
CA SER A 81 19.07 -20.85 30.06
C SER A 81 20.25 -20.08 30.64
N ALA A 82 20.63 -19.00 30.04
CA ALA A 82 21.85 -18.33 30.46
C ALA A 82 21.53 -17.09 31.28
N THR A 83 20.88 -17.24 32.37
CA THR A 83 20.37 -16.13 33.19
C THR A 83 21.23 -15.72 34.34
N SER A 84 22.46 -16.17 34.46
CA SER A 84 23.28 -15.81 35.63
C SER A 84 24.39 -14.83 35.31
N PHE A 85 24.37 -13.72 36.00
CA PHE A 85 25.47 -12.76 36.10
C PHE A 85 26.73 -13.33 36.78
N GLY A 86 26.79 -14.60 37.06
CA GLY A 86 27.79 -15.14 37.96
C GLY A 86 28.55 -16.33 37.42
N GLY A 87 29.11 -16.45 36.40
CA GLY A 87 29.82 -17.64 35.93
C GLY A 87 31.04 -17.40 35.08
N VAL A 88 31.47 -16.17 34.99
CA VAL A 88 32.50 -15.76 34.01
C VAL A 88 33.92 -15.76 34.59
N SER A 89 34.11 -15.99 35.90
CA SER A 89 35.40 -15.82 36.52
C SER A 89 36.49 -16.85 36.16
N LEU A 90 36.07 -17.99 35.64
CA LEU A 90 36.98 -19.09 35.26
C LEU A 90 36.83 -19.59 33.82
N ASN A 91 35.79 -19.21 33.12
CA ASN A 91 35.53 -19.68 31.74
C ASN A 91 35.31 -18.49 30.81
N ARG A 92 35.68 -18.64 29.55
CA ARG A 92 35.31 -17.64 28.51
C ARG A 92 33.81 -17.53 28.40
N PRO A 93 33.26 -16.30 28.34
CA PRO A 93 31.82 -16.13 28.04
C PRO A 93 31.48 -16.79 26.70
N GLY A 94 30.22 -17.19 26.57
CA GLY A 94 29.69 -17.80 25.34
C GLY A 94 29.90 -16.89 24.13
N LYS A 95 30.10 -17.50 22.97
CA LYS A 95 30.27 -16.76 21.71
C LYS A 95 28.92 -16.22 21.25
N ILE A 96 28.93 -15.00 20.75
CA ILE A 96 27.79 -14.41 20.06
C ILE A 96 27.70 -15.03 18.65
N ALA A 97 26.51 -15.47 18.27
CA ALA A 97 26.21 -15.93 16.92
C ALA A 97 25.33 -14.88 16.22
N TYR A 98 25.67 -14.56 14.99
CA TYR A 98 24.94 -13.63 14.17
C TYR A 98 24.07 -14.37 13.16
N ALA A 99 22.79 -14.05 13.10
CA ALA A 99 21.91 -14.44 12.00
C ALA A 99 21.93 -13.30 10.95
N ALA A 100 22.11 -13.68 9.70
CA ALA A 100 22.13 -12.70 8.61
C ALA A 100 21.35 -13.21 7.41
N ASP A 101 20.56 -12.34 6.81
CA ASP A 101 19.85 -12.59 5.56
C ASP A 101 20.57 -11.95 4.39
N LYS A 102 20.54 -12.66 3.27
CA LYS A 102 20.95 -12.16 1.97
C LYS A 102 19.71 -11.80 1.16
N ILE A 103 19.59 -10.55 0.77
CA ILE A 103 18.49 -10.07 -0.05
C ILE A 103 19.02 -9.71 -1.41
N VAL A 104 18.34 -10.23 -2.45
CA VAL A 104 18.65 -9.93 -3.85
C VAL A 104 17.40 -9.34 -4.48
N LEU A 105 17.49 -8.09 -4.91
CA LEU A 105 16.41 -7.36 -5.56
C LEU A 105 16.79 -7.09 -7.03
N PRO A 106 16.14 -7.71 -8.01
CA PRO A 106 16.41 -7.44 -9.40
C PRO A 106 15.95 -6.02 -9.77
N PHE A 107 16.75 -5.35 -10.60
CA PHE A 107 16.32 -4.09 -11.19
C PHE A 107 15.26 -4.35 -12.24
N ARG A 108 14.20 -3.54 -12.22
CA ARG A 108 13.05 -3.69 -13.11
C ARG A 108 12.95 -2.49 -14.02
N GLU A 109 12.56 -2.78 -15.24
CA GLU A 109 12.35 -1.79 -16.28
C GLU A 109 10.94 -1.24 -16.20
N PHE A 110 10.82 0.05 -16.40
CA PHE A 110 9.55 0.75 -16.39
C PHE A 110 9.56 1.82 -17.49
N GLY A 111 8.48 1.93 -18.24
CA GLY A 111 8.38 2.92 -19.30
C GLY A 111 6.99 3.01 -19.91
N TYR A 112 6.78 4.09 -20.63
CA TYR A 112 5.61 4.36 -21.46
C TYR A 112 6.06 4.77 -22.84
N SER A 113 5.21 4.57 -23.83
CA SER A 113 5.43 5.04 -25.21
C SER A 113 4.23 5.84 -25.68
N ASP A 114 4.49 6.80 -26.54
CA ASP A 114 3.49 7.60 -27.24
C ASP A 114 3.91 7.80 -28.67
N SER A 115 2.94 8.04 -29.57
CA SER A 115 3.18 8.28 -30.97
C SER A 115 2.38 9.49 -31.45
N VAL A 116 3.04 10.41 -32.12
CA VAL A 116 2.42 11.58 -32.75
C VAL A 116 2.43 11.39 -34.26
N SER A 117 1.26 11.43 -34.89
CA SER A 117 1.18 11.34 -36.35
C SER A 117 1.68 12.63 -37.01
N LEU A 118 2.34 12.50 -38.15
CA LEU A 118 2.80 13.64 -38.94
C LEU A 118 1.66 14.59 -39.33
N GLN A 119 0.48 14.04 -39.62
CA GLN A 119 -0.73 14.84 -39.89
C GLN A 119 -1.15 15.69 -38.69
N ALA A 120 -1.08 15.12 -37.45
CA ALA A 120 -1.41 15.87 -36.25
C ALA A 120 -0.41 17.00 -35.99
N GLU A 121 0.90 16.74 -36.24
CA GLU A 121 1.95 17.77 -36.11
C GLU A 121 1.72 18.94 -37.10
N PHE A 122 1.42 18.65 -38.33
CA PHE A 122 1.10 19.71 -39.31
C PHE A 122 -0.19 20.44 -38.96
N ALA A 123 -1.22 19.75 -38.48
CA ALA A 123 -2.46 20.39 -38.06
C ALA A 123 -2.29 21.26 -36.80
N GLY A 124 -1.33 20.92 -35.95
CA GLY A 124 -0.95 21.70 -34.77
C GLY A 124 0.02 22.87 -35.05
N MET A 125 0.59 22.92 -36.23
CA MET A 125 1.58 23.91 -36.58
C MET A 125 1.01 25.33 -36.47
N GLY A 126 1.67 26.17 -35.68
CA GLY A 126 1.23 27.54 -35.40
C GLY A 126 0.34 27.68 -34.13
N TYR A 127 -0.03 26.61 -33.50
CA TYR A 127 -0.82 26.63 -32.25
C TYR A 127 -0.03 26.02 -31.07
N THR A 128 0.43 24.79 -31.19
CA THR A 128 1.16 24.07 -30.14
C THR A 128 2.11 23.05 -30.74
N ASP A 129 3.29 22.95 -30.15
CA ASP A 129 4.23 21.87 -30.48
C ASP A 129 3.75 20.57 -29.81
N LEU A 130 3.09 19.72 -30.60
CA LEU A 130 2.52 18.46 -30.11
C LEU A 130 3.59 17.46 -29.68
N ARG A 131 4.80 17.51 -30.25
CA ARG A 131 5.90 16.64 -29.84
C ARG A 131 6.40 17.00 -28.44
N GLN A 132 6.60 18.29 -28.19
CA GLN A 132 7.00 18.77 -26.85
C GLN A 132 5.93 18.45 -25.81
N LEU A 133 4.65 18.60 -26.16
CA LEU A 133 3.55 18.23 -25.29
C LEU A 133 3.54 16.74 -24.98
N SER A 134 3.72 15.88 -26.00
CA SER A 134 3.82 14.42 -25.84
C SER A 134 4.97 14.03 -24.91
N HIS A 135 6.17 14.59 -25.11
CA HIS A 135 7.32 14.34 -24.25
C HIS A 135 7.04 14.74 -22.78
N THR A 136 6.42 15.91 -22.58
CA THR A 136 6.07 16.37 -21.24
C THR A 136 5.03 15.44 -20.59
N ALA A 137 4.02 15.03 -21.35
CA ALA A 137 2.99 14.11 -20.89
C ALA A 137 3.57 12.73 -20.54
N LEU A 138 4.48 12.20 -21.36
CA LEU A 138 5.19 10.95 -21.12
C LEU A 138 6.02 10.99 -19.84
N ILE A 139 6.78 12.06 -19.59
CA ILE A 139 7.58 12.21 -18.36
C ILE A 139 6.66 12.22 -17.14
N TRP A 140 5.55 12.98 -17.20
CA TRP A 140 4.60 13.02 -16.10
C TRP A 140 3.90 11.67 -15.87
N ALA A 141 3.49 11.00 -16.93
CA ALA A 141 2.89 9.66 -16.84
C ALA A 141 3.88 8.67 -16.21
N HIS A 142 5.14 8.74 -16.61
CA HIS A 142 6.21 7.91 -16.07
C HIS A 142 6.40 8.15 -14.57
N MET A 143 6.55 9.41 -14.16
CA MET A 143 6.72 9.76 -12.75
C MET A 143 5.55 9.30 -11.88
N LEU A 144 4.31 9.46 -12.36
CA LEU A 144 3.12 9.00 -11.66
C LEU A 144 3.00 7.48 -11.61
N GLY A 145 3.44 6.81 -12.66
CA GLY A 145 3.50 5.35 -12.72
C GLY A 145 4.51 4.79 -11.73
N GLU A 146 5.72 5.38 -11.67
CA GLU A 146 6.73 5.03 -10.67
C GLU A 146 6.19 5.25 -9.25
N GLU A 147 5.52 6.38 -8.97
CA GLU A 147 4.94 6.66 -7.65
C GLU A 147 3.94 5.57 -7.22
N LYS A 148 3.08 5.14 -8.14
CA LYS A 148 2.15 4.04 -7.88
C LYS A 148 2.86 2.72 -7.64
N ALA A 149 3.92 2.43 -8.41
CA ALA A 149 4.70 1.21 -8.29
C ALA A 149 5.46 1.18 -6.95
N TYR A 150 6.09 2.29 -6.55
CA TYR A 150 6.75 2.39 -5.25
C TYR A 150 5.77 2.21 -4.09
N LEU A 151 4.57 2.77 -4.18
CA LEU A 151 3.59 2.65 -3.10
C LEU A 151 3.02 1.22 -2.98
N LYS A 152 2.49 0.67 -4.07
CA LYS A 152 1.67 -0.53 -4.05
C LYS A 152 2.11 -1.63 -5.03
N GLY A 153 3.31 -1.54 -5.58
CA GLY A 153 3.86 -2.57 -6.44
C GLY A 153 3.91 -3.92 -5.74
N ARG A 154 3.84 -4.99 -6.53
CA ARG A 154 3.98 -6.35 -6.06
C ARG A 154 4.73 -7.19 -7.09
N ALA A 155 5.75 -7.89 -6.63
CA ALA A 155 6.62 -8.69 -7.50
C ALA A 155 5.98 -10.04 -7.89
N ALA A 156 5.02 -10.53 -7.10
CA ALA A 156 4.37 -11.82 -7.32
C ALA A 156 2.88 -11.76 -6.97
N ALA A 157 2.08 -12.57 -7.64
CA ALA A 157 0.69 -12.82 -7.26
C ALA A 157 0.62 -13.45 -5.87
N LEU A 158 -0.52 -13.32 -5.20
CA LEU A 158 -0.76 -14.02 -3.95
C LEU A 158 -0.81 -15.53 -4.20
N SER A 159 0.08 -16.29 -3.58
CA SER A 159 0.05 -17.75 -3.71
C SER A 159 -1.13 -18.31 -2.93
N THR A 160 -2.00 -19.01 -3.62
CA THR A 160 -3.14 -19.73 -3.03
C THR A 160 -2.87 -21.21 -2.82
N SER A 161 -1.64 -21.66 -3.07
CA SER A 161 -1.23 -23.05 -2.92
C SER A 161 -1.34 -23.53 -1.48
N GLY A 162 -1.99 -24.67 -1.27
CA GLY A 162 -2.21 -25.24 0.05
C GLY A 162 -3.31 -24.54 0.90
N LEU A 163 -4.00 -23.55 0.32
CA LEU A 163 -5.12 -22.89 0.95
C LEU A 163 -6.42 -23.45 0.40
N THR A 164 -7.27 -23.94 1.28
CA THR A 164 -8.60 -24.46 0.92
C THR A 164 -9.67 -23.75 1.72
N PHE A 165 -10.76 -23.41 1.04
CA PHE A 165 -11.94 -22.84 1.63
C PHE A 165 -13.10 -23.83 1.60
N THR A 166 -13.89 -23.82 2.65
CA THR A 166 -15.11 -24.65 2.76
C THR A 166 -16.26 -23.73 3.18
N GLY A 167 -17.28 -23.68 2.32
CA GLY A 167 -18.51 -22.94 2.59
C GLY A 167 -19.53 -23.79 3.37
N ALA A 168 -20.30 -23.13 4.21
CA ALA A 168 -21.43 -23.72 4.89
C ALA A 168 -22.61 -22.72 4.92
N ALA A 169 -23.84 -23.21 4.98
CA ALA A 169 -25.00 -22.35 5.18
C ALA A 169 -24.93 -21.65 6.54
N ASP A 170 -25.21 -20.37 6.56
CA ASP A 170 -25.14 -19.57 7.79
C ASP A 170 -26.46 -18.83 8.03
N SER A 171 -27.15 -19.23 9.10
CA SER A 171 -28.41 -18.59 9.49
C SER A 171 -28.20 -17.19 10.09
N THR A 172 -26.98 -16.84 10.49
CA THR A 172 -26.62 -15.53 11.06
C THR A 172 -26.21 -14.53 10.01
N SER A 173 -25.72 -15.01 8.85
CA SER A 173 -25.37 -14.15 7.71
C SER A 173 -26.64 -13.65 6.99
N THR A 174 -26.56 -12.42 6.48
CA THR A 174 -27.69 -11.76 5.77
C THR A 174 -27.33 -11.46 4.33
N ALA A 175 -28.23 -11.80 3.41
CA ALA A 175 -28.18 -11.48 1.98
C ALA A 175 -29.61 -11.10 1.53
N THR A 176 -30.05 -9.90 1.89
CA THR A 176 -31.43 -9.46 1.69
C THR A 176 -31.84 -9.48 0.22
N GLY A 177 -32.73 -10.39 -0.16
CA GLY A 177 -33.14 -10.63 -1.54
C GLY A 177 -32.53 -11.87 -2.19
N ALA A 178 -31.61 -12.57 -1.52
CA ALA A 178 -31.03 -13.80 -2.05
C ALA A 178 -32.07 -14.92 -2.11
N ALA A 179 -32.09 -15.64 -3.23
CA ALA A 179 -32.98 -16.77 -3.45
C ALA A 179 -32.53 -17.98 -2.59
N SER A 180 -33.53 -18.73 -2.09
CA SER A 180 -33.25 -20.00 -1.42
C SER A 180 -32.88 -21.09 -2.44
N GLY A 181 -32.07 -22.03 -2.02
CA GLY A 181 -31.65 -23.16 -2.85
C GLY A 181 -30.14 -23.34 -2.92
N THR A 182 -29.69 -24.09 -3.90
CA THR A 182 -28.26 -24.37 -4.07
C THR A 182 -27.54 -23.12 -4.55
N ALA A 183 -26.53 -22.68 -3.79
CA ALA A 183 -25.68 -21.54 -4.10
C ALA A 183 -24.22 -21.98 -4.20
N THR A 184 -23.47 -21.35 -5.09
CA THR A 184 -22.02 -21.56 -5.22
C THR A 184 -21.29 -20.51 -4.40
N VAL A 185 -20.37 -20.96 -3.57
CA VAL A 185 -19.53 -20.08 -2.75
C VAL A 185 -18.12 -20.03 -3.32
N GLN A 186 -17.65 -18.82 -3.55
CA GLN A 186 -16.29 -18.56 -4.06
C GLN A 186 -15.61 -17.53 -3.17
N VAL A 187 -14.31 -17.64 -3.03
CA VAL A 187 -13.51 -16.76 -2.16
C VAL A 187 -12.35 -16.20 -2.94
N THR A 188 -12.11 -14.92 -2.79
CA THR A 188 -10.93 -14.24 -3.34
C THR A 188 -10.12 -13.61 -2.22
N LEU A 189 -8.82 -13.53 -2.40
CA LEU A 189 -7.92 -12.79 -1.54
C LEU A 189 -7.66 -11.42 -2.15
N SER A 190 -7.82 -10.36 -1.38
CA SER A 190 -7.51 -9.00 -1.80
C SER A 190 -6.08 -8.62 -1.44
N SER A 191 -5.39 -8.01 -2.39
CA SER A 191 -4.10 -7.36 -2.21
C SER A 191 -4.23 -5.85 -2.44
N THR A 192 -3.12 -5.12 -2.36
CA THR A 192 -3.05 -3.70 -2.72
C THR A 192 -3.32 -3.41 -4.20
N LEU A 193 -3.23 -4.42 -5.04
CA LEU A 193 -3.39 -4.30 -6.50
C LEU A 193 -4.76 -4.76 -6.99
N GLY A 194 -5.36 -5.72 -6.30
CA GLY A 194 -6.65 -6.28 -6.68
C GLY A 194 -6.92 -7.62 -5.99
N GLU A 195 -7.84 -8.37 -6.54
CA GLU A 195 -8.29 -9.65 -6.02
C GLU A 195 -7.65 -10.80 -6.80
N THR A 196 -7.40 -11.94 -6.13
CA THR A 196 -6.98 -13.19 -6.78
C THR A 196 -8.07 -13.76 -7.66
N ALA A 197 -7.72 -14.73 -8.50
CA ALA A 197 -8.71 -15.60 -9.10
C ALA A 197 -9.60 -16.26 -8.03
N PRO A 198 -10.90 -16.51 -8.33
CA PRO A 198 -11.82 -17.07 -7.36
C PRO A 198 -11.45 -18.52 -7.02
N LEU A 199 -11.35 -18.79 -5.72
CA LEU A 199 -11.17 -20.13 -5.17
C LEU A 199 -12.55 -20.69 -4.80
N SER A 200 -12.81 -21.93 -5.19
CA SER A 200 -14.07 -22.57 -4.84
C SER A 200 -14.10 -22.93 -3.35
N ALA A 201 -15.15 -22.54 -2.67
CA ALA A 201 -15.50 -23.01 -1.33
C ALA A 201 -16.64 -24.03 -1.34
N GLY A 202 -17.03 -24.51 -2.52
CA GLY A 202 -18.06 -25.51 -2.69
C GLY A 202 -19.46 -24.93 -2.93
N THR A 203 -20.45 -25.81 -2.83
CA THR A 203 -21.86 -25.44 -2.95
C THR A 203 -22.57 -25.64 -1.61
N VAL A 204 -23.50 -24.75 -1.30
CA VAL A 204 -24.26 -24.75 -0.05
C VAL A 204 -25.76 -24.56 -0.37
N THR A 205 -26.61 -25.10 0.48
CA THR A 205 -28.06 -24.84 0.37
C THR A 205 -28.43 -23.69 1.30
N LEU A 206 -28.82 -22.56 0.71
CA LEU A 206 -29.19 -21.36 1.45
C LEU A 206 -30.69 -21.29 1.72
N SER A 207 -31.05 -20.70 2.83
CA SER A 207 -32.41 -20.21 3.08
C SER A 207 -32.59 -18.83 2.46
N ALA A 208 -33.82 -18.42 2.19
CA ALA A 208 -34.12 -17.11 1.64
C ALA A 208 -33.54 -15.97 2.52
N ASN A 209 -32.96 -14.96 1.89
CA ASN A 209 -32.32 -13.82 2.55
C ASN A 209 -31.11 -14.17 3.45
N LYS A 210 -30.52 -15.34 3.29
CA LYS A 210 -29.37 -15.79 4.05
C LYS A 210 -28.14 -15.94 3.18
N GLY A 211 -26.97 -15.79 3.81
CA GLY A 211 -25.66 -15.95 3.18
C GLY A 211 -24.96 -17.23 3.62
N ALA A 212 -23.70 -17.32 3.32
CA ALA A 212 -22.85 -18.43 3.66
C ALA A 212 -21.79 -18.00 4.69
N SER A 213 -21.35 -18.93 5.50
CA SER A 213 -20.09 -18.84 6.26
C SER A 213 -18.99 -19.57 5.50
N VAL A 214 -17.75 -19.19 5.77
CA VAL A 214 -16.59 -19.82 5.17
C VAL A 214 -15.56 -20.13 6.24
N THR A 215 -15.07 -21.37 6.22
CA THR A 215 -13.89 -21.79 6.99
C THR A 215 -12.73 -22.01 6.04
N TYR A 216 -11.50 -21.86 6.53
CA TYR A 216 -10.33 -22.15 5.72
C TYR A 216 -9.31 -22.99 6.47
N THR A 217 -8.51 -23.73 5.70
CA THR A 217 -7.34 -24.48 6.18
C THR A 217 -6.13 -24.06 5.34
N GLY A 218 -4.97 -24.06 5.96
CA GLY A 218 -3.74 -23.55 5.35
C GLY A 218 -3.36 -22.16 5.88
N THR A 219 -2.35 -21.57 5.26
CA THR A 219 -1.83 -20.26 5.66
C THR A 219 -2.26 -19.19 4.65
N ILE A 220 -2.89 -18.14 5.13
CA ILE A 220 -3.20 -16.97 4.30
C ILE A 220 -1.88 -16.33 3.85
N PRO A 221 -1.68 -16.10 2.54
CA PRO A 221 -0.45 -15.51 2.03
C PRO A 221 -0.16 -14.15 2.61
N ALA A 222 1.10 -13.86 2.90
CA ALA A 222 1.54 -12.51 3.23
C ALA A 222 1.19 -11.53 2.11
N GLY A 223 0.78 -10.31 2.46
CA GLY A 223 0.29 -9.32 1.50
C GLY A 223 -1.20 -9.42 1.21
N THR A 224 -1.93 -10.36 1.81
CA THR A 224 -3.39 -10.35 1.80
C THR A 224 -3.89 -9.29 2.78
N ILE A 225 -4.65 -8.34 2.24
CA ILE A 225 -5.27 -7.27 3.03
C ILE A 225 -6.63 -7.73 3.57
N ALA A 226 -7.39 -8.42 2.73
CA ALA A 226 -8.74 -8.86 3.06
C ALA A 226 -9.12 -10.11 2.26
N VAL A 227 -10.17 -10.77 2.73
CA VAL A 227 -10.84 -11.88 2.04
C VAL A 227 -12.23 -11.42 1.63
N ASN A 228 -12.59 -11.65 0.37
CA ASN A 228 -13.92 -11.40 -0.15
C ASN A 228 -14.62 -12.73 -0.43
N ILE A 229 -15.87 -12.84 -0.03
CA ILE A 229 -16.69 -14.03 -0.26
C ILE A 229 -17.79 -13.65 -1.24
N TYR A 230 -17.90 -14.43 -2.29
CA TYR A 230 -18.92 -14.34 -3.30
C TYR A 230 -19.86 -15.52 -3.19
N VAL A 231 -21.14 -15.23 -3.21
CA VAL A 231 -22.19 -16.24 -3.22
C VAL A 231 -23.04 -16.02 -4.46
N THR A 232 -23.08 -17.01 -5.34
CA THR A 232 -24.00 -17.03 -6.48
C THR A 232 -25.19 -17.88 -6.09
N ASP A 233 -26.35 -17.27 -5.96
CA ASP A 233 -27.58 -17.94 -5.51
C ASP A 233 -28.24 -18.78 -6.62
N SER A 234 -29.32 -19.47 -6.31
CA SER A 234 -30.05 -20.33 -7.24
C SER A 234 -30.70 -19.57 -8.40
N ALA A 235 -30.84 -18.25 -8.27
CA ALA A 235 -31.33 -17.36 -9.33
C ALA A 235 -30.19 -16.74 -10.15
N SER A 236 -28.95 -17.19 -9.95
CA SER A 236 -27.72 -16.67 -10.59
C SER A 236 -27.39 -15.23 -10.23
N ALA A 237 -27.98 -14.68 -9.16
CA ALA A 237 -27.57 -13.39 -8.63
C ALA A 237 -26.29 -13.55 -7.77
N VAL A 238 -25.36 -12.62 -7.93
CA VAL A 238 -24.09 -12.63 -7.21
C VAL A 238 -24.13 -11.64 -6.06
N TRP A 239 -23.77 -12.14 -4.90
CA TRP A 239 -23.72 -11.45 -3.62
C TRP A 239 -22.28 -11.41 -3.11
N LYS A 240 -21.82 -10.27 -2.67
CA LYS A 240 -20.46 -10.10 -2.15
C LYS A 240 -20.50 -9.58 -0.72
N THR A 241 -19.63 -10.13 0.13
CA THR A 241 -19.38 -9.54 1.46
C THR A 241 -18.64 -8.21 1.35
N THR A 242 -18.79 -7.34 2.35
CA THR A 242 -17.75 -6.35 2.63
C THR A 242 -16.45 -7.10 2.92
N SER A 243 -15.33 -6.55 2.44
CA SER A 243 -14.02 -7.17 2.61
C SER A 243 -13.76 -7.53 4.08
N GLN A 244 -13.46 -8.79 4.33
CA GLN A 244 -13.26 -9.33 5.67
C GLN A 244 -11.78 -9.50 5.95
N VAL A 245 -11.35 -9.05 7.11
CA VAL A 245 -10.03 -9.39 7.63
C VAL A 245 -10.08 -10.76 8.27
N VAL A 246 -9.09 -11.56 7.98
CA VAL A 246 -9.00 -12.91 8.53
C VAL A 246 -8.39 -12.86 9.92
N THR A 247 -9.26 -12.80 10.92
CA THR A 247 -8.87 -12.84 12.33
C THR A 247 -9.06 -14.24 12.95
N SER A 248 -9.84 -15.10 12.29
CA SER A 248 -10.13 -16.47 12.71
C SER A 248 -10.28 -17.37 11.51
N ALA A 249 -10.12 -18.69 11.71
CA ALA A 249 -10.31 -19.69 10.68
C ALA A 249 -11.76 -19.85 10.18
N SER A 250 -12.71 -19.17 10.81
CA SER A 250 -14.13 -19.19 10.47
C SER A 250 -14.66 -17.78 10.34
N LEU A 251 -15.26 -17.48 9.18
CA LEU A 251 -15.92 -16.24 8.86
C LEU A 251 -17.44 -16.48 8.78
N ASN A 252 -18.18 -15.96 9.73
CA ASN A 252 -19.63 -16.12 9.88
C ASN A 252 -20.32 -14.80 10.25
N GLY A 253 -21.63 -14.77 10.27
CA GLY A 253 -22.40 -13.57 10.59
C GLY A 253 -22.20 -12.43 9.58
N LEU A 254 -21.98 -12.76 8.32
CA LEU A 254 -21.57 -11.81 7.28
C LEU A 254 -22.78 -11.13 6.63
N THR A 255 -22.58 -9.89 6.19
CA THR A 255 -23.57 -9.16 5.40
C THR A 255 -23.13 -9.14 3.93
N PHE A 256 -24.03 -9.54 3.05
CA PHE A 256 -23.79 -9.62 1.62
C PHE A 256 -24.61 -8.53 0.90
N ALA A 257 -23.98 -7.88 -0.07
CA ALA A 257 -24.59 -6.93 -0.98
C ALA A 257 -24.77 -7.55 -2.38
N SER A 258 -25.87 -7.24 -3.03
CA SER A 258 -26.18 -7.72 -4.39
C SER A 258 -25.44 -6.93 -5.47
N GLY A 259 -25.38 -7.48 -6.67
CA GLY A 259 -24.88 -6.78 -7.86
C GLY A 259 -23.37 -6.82 -8.04
N ALA A 260 -22.69 -7.70 -7.34
CA ALA A 260 -21.27 -7.93 -7.53
C ALA A 260 -20.97 -8.79 -8.76
N THR A 261 -19.75 -8.72 -9.25
CA THR A 261 -19.23 -9.62 -10.29
C THR A 261 -18.04 -10.36 -9.72
N VAL A 262 -18.01 -11.68 -9.88
CA VAL A 262 -16.87 -12.50 -9.48
C VAL A 262 -15.70 -12.17 -10.41
N PRO A 263 -14.48 -11.91 -9.90
CA PRO A 263 -13.33 -11.66 -10.74
C PRO A 263 -13.06 -12.83 -11.70
N ALA A 264 -12.89 -12.53 -12.99
CA ALA A 264 -12.58 -13.53 -14.00
C ALA A 264 -11.10 -13.93 -14.05
N HIS A 265 -10.24 -13.06 -13.53
CA HIS A 265 -8.78 -13.20 -13.58
C HIS A 265 -8.14 -12.89 -12.23
N ASP A 266 -6.86 -13.23 -12.09
CA ASP A 266 -6.06 -12.85 -10.95
C ASP A 266 -5.51 -11.43 -11.13
N TYR A 267 -6.09 -10.48 -10.39
CA TYR A 267 -5.66 -9.08 -10.36
C TYR A 267 -4.73 -8.76 -9.19
N SER A 268 -4.30 -9.75 -8.42
CA SER A 268 -3.36 -9.56 -7.31
C SER A 268 -1.91 -9.35 -7.75
N TRP A 269 -1.66 -9.47 -9.05
CA TRP A 269 -0.36 -9.30 -9.68
C TRP A 269 -0.08 -7.83 -10.05
N ALA A 270 1.19 -7.40 -10.09
CA ALA A 270 1.59 -6.03 -10.39
C ALA A 270 1.25 -5.57 -11.81
N SER A 271 1.16 -6.49 -12.75
CA SER A 271 0.68 -6.26 -14.11
C SER A 271 -0.55 -7.12 -14.34
N ASP A 272 -1.65 -6.58 -14.60
CA ASP A 272 -2.95 -7.15 -15.07
C ASP A 272 -3.20 -8.68 -14.97
N GLY A 273 -2.43 -9.42 -14.16
CA GLY A 273 -2.48 -10.88 -14.06
C GLY A 273 -1.83 -11.62 -15.22
N SER A 274 -1.15 -10.95 -16.14
CA SER A 274 -0.52 -11.57 -17.31
C SER A 274 0.78 -12.32 -17.00
N GLY A 275 1.16 -12.42 -15.73
CA GLY A 275 2.37 -13.13 -15.31
C GLY A 275 3.67 -12.40 -15.64
N ASN A 276 3.59 -11.10 -15.92
CA ASN A 276 4.78 -10.31 -16.20
C ASN A 276 5.63 -10.13 -14.93
N ALA A 277 6.79 -10.77 -14.91
CA ALA A 277 7.73 -10.74 -13.80
C ALA A 277 8.50 -9.42 -13.66
N LEU A 278 8.05 -8.33 -14.30
CA LEU A 278 8.72 -7.03 -14.28
C LEU A 278 8.37 -6.15 -13.06
N GLY A 279 7.46 -6.59 -12.21
CA GLY A 279 7.12 -5.88 -10.98
C GLY A 279 8.15 -6.05 -9.88
N TYR A 280 8.15 -5.12 -8.92
CA TYR A 280 8.86 -5.23 -7.65
C TYR A 280 7.92 -4.86 -6.50
N ASP A 281 8.27 -5.28 -5.28
CA ASP A 281 7.45 -4.95 -4.12
C ASP A 281 7.62 -3.47 -3.74
N GLY A 282 6.49 -2.78 -3.65
CA GLY A 282 6.43 -1.41 -3.14
C GLY A 282 6.47 -1.36 -1.62
N PHE A 283 6.33 -0.15 -1.07
CA PHE A 283 6.39 0.09 0.38
C PHE A 283 5.44 -0.82 1.16
N ILE A 284 4.16 -0.86 0.79
CA ILE A 284 3.15 -1.63 1.52
C ILE A 284 3.51 -3.11 1.56
N ASN A 285 3.82 -3.70 0.40
CA ASN A 285 4.12 -5.13 0.33
C ASN A 285 5.45 -5.48 1.00
N THR A 286 6.46 -4.62 0.88
CA THR A 286 7.75 -4.81 1.53
C THR A 286 7.62 -4.77 3.06
N ILE A 287 6.81 -3.86 3.62
CA ILE A 287 6.54 -3.81 5.06
C ILE A 287 5.83 -5.08 5.52
N ILE A 288 4.77 -5.48 4.83
CA ILE A 288 3.97 -6.66 5.19
C ILE A 288 4.82 -7.95 5.13
N ASN A 289 5.64 -8.10 4.08
CA ASN A 289 6.41 -9.32 3.83
C ASN A 289 7.69 -9.42 4.68
N ASN A 290 8.19 -8.33 5.24
CA ASN A 290 9.46 -8.28 5.96
C ASN A 290 9.32 -7.90 7.45
N GLY A 291 8.23 -8.28 8.07
CA GLY A 291 8.05 -8.17 9.52
C GLY A 291 7.79 -6.78 10.04
N GLY A 292 7.33 -5.85 9.18
CA GLY A 292 6.80 -4.56 9.64
C GLY A 292 5.54 -4.74 10.48
N TYR A 293 5.16 -3.68 11.19
CA TYR A 293 3.91 -3.70 11.94
C TYR A 293 2.71 -3.78 11.00
N VAL A 294 1.86 -4.78 11.19
CA VAL A 294 0.63 -4.94 10.40
C VAL A 294 -0.55 -5.10 11.35
N LYS A 295 -1.50 -4.18 11.30
CA LYS A 295 -2.76 -4.26 12.02
C LYS A 295 -3.92 -4.17 11.04
N ALA A 296 -4.79 -5.13 11.09
CA ALA A 296 -6.05 -5.06 10.38
C ALA A 296 -7.11 -4.54 11.34
N LEU A 297 -7.65 -3.35 11.09
CA LEU A 297 -8.59 -2.72 12.01
C LEU A 297 -9.99 -3.32 11.91
N ASN A 298 -10.41 -3.67 10.70
CA ASN A 298 -11.75 -4.22 10.40
C ASN A 298 -12.92 -3.40 10.98
N GLY A 299 -12.78 -2.10 10.97
CA GLY A 299 -13.77 -1.20 11.55
C GLY A 299 -13.42 0.27 11.35
N SER A 300 -14.26 1.12 11.90
CA SER A 300 -13.98 2.54 11.98
C SER A 300 -12.90 2.82 13.03
N LEU A 301 -12.16 3.92 12.86
CA LEU A 301 -11.26 4.41 13.89
C LEU A 301 -12.03 4.54 15.21
N ALA A 302 -11.41 4.10 16.31
CA ALA A 302 -12.06 4.07 17.61
C ALA A 302 -12.58 5.47 18.00
N SER A 303 -13.86 5.54 18.35
CA SER A 303 -14.47 6.83 18.75
C SER A 303 -14.07 7.25 20.16
N SER A 304 -13.64 6.30 20.99
CA SER A 304 -13.17 6.57 22.36
C SER A 304 -11.75 7.15 22.41
N GLU A 305 -10.90 6.71 21.46
CA GLU A 305 -9.51 7.16 21.31
C GLU A 305 -9.21 7.30 19.83
N PRO A 306 -9.52 8.45 19.22
CA PRO A 306 -9.45 8.61 17.75
C PRO A 306 -8.08 8.35 17.13
N ALA A 307 -7.02 8.61 17.86
CA ALA A 307 -5.65 8.31 17.45
C ALA A 307 -5.13 7.00 18.04
N GLY A 308 -5.92 6.29 18.86
CA GLY A 308 -5.47 5.11 19.62
C GLY A 308 -4.91 4.01 18.73
N ASP A 309 -5.54 3.74 17.58
CA ASP A 309 -5.03 2.75 16.64
C ASP A 309 -3.65 3.08 16.07
N PHE A 310 -3.36 4.37 15.89
CA PHE A 310 -2.04 4.85 15.48
C PHE A 310 -1.06 4.83 16.66
N GLN A 311 -1.52 5.19 17.87
CA GLN A 311 -0.70 5.12 19.07
C GLN A 311 -0.29 3.69 19.41
N ASP A 312 -1.20 2.72 19.29
CA ASP A 312 -0.87 1.30 19.41
C ASP A 312 0.24 0.87 18.46
N ALA A 313 0.18 1.36 17.21
CA ALA A 313 1.22 1.09 16.23
C ALA A 313 2.56 1.73 16.63
N PHE A 314 2.55 2.97 17.11
CA PHE A 314 3.76 3.67 17.56
C PHE A 314 4.39 2.98 18.76
N ILE A 315 3.58 2.61 19.76
CA ILE A 315 4.04 1.88 20.95
C ILE A 315 4.61 0.52 20.54
N SER A 316 3.94 -0.19 19.63
CA SER A 316 4.43 -1.48 19.14
C SER A 316 5.75 -1.34 18.40
N LEU A 317 5.89 -0.35 17.50
CA LEU A 317 7.14 -0.07 16.80
C LEU A 317 8.26 0.34 17.76
N PHE A 318 7.95 1.18 18.74
CA PHE A 318 8.92 1.57 19.75
C PHE A 318 9.40 0.38 20.58
N ASN A 319 8.47 -0.44 21.08
CA ASN A 319 8.81 -1.60 21.90
C ASN A 319 9.52 -2.70 21.12
N SER A 320 9.21 -2.87 19.84
CA SER A 320 9.79 -3.95 19.04
C SER A 320 11.14 -3.57 18.42
N VAL A 321 11.28 -2.39 17.85
CA VAL A 321 12.46 -2.00 17.08
C VAL A 321 13.04 -0.65 17.48
N MET A 322 12.58 -0.02 18.56
CA MET A 322 12.88 1.38 18.91
C MET A 322 12.50 2.35 17.77
N GLY A 323 11.42 2.03 17.06
CA GLY A 323 10.95 2.83 15.93
C GLY A 323 10.37 4.17 16.37
N ASP A 324 10.70 5.22 15.64
CA ASP A 324 10.15 6.57 15.82
C ASP A 324 9.68 7.10 14.46
N PRO A 325 8.47 6.74 14.04
CA PRO A 325 7.96 7.08 12.72
C PRO A 325 7.89 8.59 12.51
N GLU A 326 8.10 9.01 11.26
CA GLU A 326 8.11 10.40 10.85
C GLU A 326 6.80 10.85 10.20
N ALA A 327 6.13 9.92 9.50
CA ALA A 327 4.94 10.24 8.74
C ALA A 327 3.94 9.09 8.70
N ILE A 328 2.66 9.46 8.65
CA ILE A 328 1.55 8.57 8.32
C ILE A 328 1.02 8.99 6.97
N VAL A 329 1.08 8.10 5.99
CA VAL A 329 0.52 8.35 4.67
C VAL A 329 -0.81 7.61 4.54
N THR A 330 -1.87 8.33 4.20
CA THR A 330 -3.24 7.79 4.22
C THR A 330 -4.12 8.43 3.14
N THR A 331 -5.37 7.97 3.03
CA THR A 331 -6.36 8.56 2.15
C THR A 331 -7.02 9.80 2.79
N ALA A 332 -7.59 10.67 1.96
CA ALA A 332 -8.34 11.82 2.45
C ALA A 332 -9.58 11.42 3.28
N SER A 333 -10.19 10.27 2.98
CA SER A 333 -11.34 9.74 3.74
C SER A 333 -10.93 9.37 5.18
N ILE A 334 -9.81 8.68 5.36
CA ILE A 334 -9.29 8.31 6.69
C ILE A 334 -8.93 9.56 7.50
N ARG A 335 -8.28 10.53 6.87
CA ARG A 335 -7.98 11.82 7.52
C ARG A 335 -9.24 12.53 7.99
N ARG A 336 -10.29 12.53 7.15
CA ARG A 336 -11.60 13.09 7.52
C ARG A 336 -12.26 12.31 8.65
N ALA A 337 -12.19 10.97 8.62
CA ALA A 337 -12.74 10.13 9.68
C ALA A 337 -12.04 10.40 11.02
N LEU A 338 -10.71 10.52 11.00
CA LEU A 338 -9.93 10.89 12.18
C LEU A 338 -10.35 12.27 12.73
N ALA A 339 -10.50 13.27 11.86
CA ALA A 339 -10.95 14.60 12.27
C ALA A 339 -12.35 14.57 12.89
N LYS A 340 -13.27 13.80 12.29
CA LYS A 340 -14.63 13.62 12.84
C LYS A 340 -14.64 12.88 14.18
N SER A 341 -13.82 11.84 14.34
CA SER A 341 -13.73 11.11 15.60
C SER A 341 -13.20 11.99 16.73
N LEU A 342 -12.22 12.86 16.46
CA LEU A 342 -11.75 13.87 17.39
C LEU A 342 -12.84 14.90 17.78
N GLN A 343 -13.71 15.29 16.84
CA GLN A 343 -14.82 16.21 17.12
C GLN A 343 -15.96 15.58 17.91
N SER A 344 -16.21 14.28 17.73
CA SER A 344 -17.33 13.60 18.36
C SER A 344 -17.10 13.28 19.84
N GLN A 345 -15.91 13.46 20.36
CA GLN A 345 -15.61 13.28 21.78
C GLN A 345 -16.20 14.43 22.62
N SER A 346 -17.37 14.16 23.15
CA SER A 346 -18.15 15.16 23.92
C SER A 346 -17.73 15.32 25.38
N SER A 347 -16.76 14.60 25.88
CA SER A 347 -16.36 14.66 27.28
C SER A 347 -15.07 15.42 27.49
N ALA A 348 -15.22 16.68 27.91
CA ALA A 348 -14.30 17.46 28.75
C ALA A 348 -12.83 17.67 28.34
N GLN A 349 -12.34 17.09 27.29
CA GLN A 349 -11.01 17.40 26.77
C GLN A 349 -11.14 18.23 25.51
N SER A 350 -11.03 19.53 25.70
CA SER A 350 -11.13 20.54 24.68
C SER A 350 -9.98 20.43 23.67
N TYR A 351 -10.16 19.64 22.62
CA TYR A 351 -9.49 19.95 21.38
C TYR A 351 -10.04 21.30 20.90
N ARG A 352 -9.24 22.34 21.00
CA ARG A 352 -9.63 23.68 20.55
C ARG A 352 -9.80 23.63 19.04
N LEU A 353 -11.03 23.67 18.59
CA LEU A 353 -11.33 24.05 17.22
C LEU A 353 -10.94 25.53 17.09
N ASN A 354 -9.88 25.81 16.35
CA ASN A 354 -9.56 27.16 15.98
C ASN A 354 -10.57 27.63 14.94
N TYR A 355 -11.50 28.44 15.37
CA TYR A 355 -12.34 29.22 14.47
C TYR A 355 -11.57 30.51 14.15
N GLU A 356 -11.05 30.64 12.95
CA GLU A 356 -10.59 31.93 12.45
C GLU A 356 -11.81 32.68 11.88
N LEU A 357 -12.16 33.75 12.52
CA LEU A 357 -13.08 34.76 11.98
C LEU A 357 -12.28 35.58 10.95
N GLY A 358 -12.37 35.22 9.68
CA GLY A 358 -11.91 36.10 8.60
C GLY A 358 -12.90 37.24 8.36
N GLN A 359 -12.46 38.30 7.69
CA GLN A 359 -13.32 39.45 7.30
C GLN A 359 -14.49 39.03 6.40
N ASP A 360 -14.42 37.85 5.75
CA ASP A 360 -15.40 37.38 4.78
C ASP A 360 -16.26 36.18 5.27
N GLY A 361 -16.27 35.88 6.57
CA GLY A 361 -17.10 34.81 7.12
C GLY A 361 -16.37 33.82 8.04
N ILE A 362 -17.10 32.83 8.51
CA ILE A 362 -16.59 31.80 9.40
C ILE A 362 -16.04 30.67 8.54
N ALA A 363 -14.74 30.41 8.57
CA ALA A 363 -14.17 29.19 8.00
C ALA A 363 -14.47 28.00 8.92
N VAL A 364 -15.34 27.10 8.50
CA VAL A 364 -15.67 25.88 9.24
C VAL A 364 -14.92 24.69 8.65
N GLY A 365 -14.06 24.11 9.43
CA GLY A 365 -13.36 22.88 9.07
C GLY A 365 -12.42 22.43 10.16
N SER A 366 -12.25 21.11 10.30
CA SER A 366 -11.21 20.55 11.16
C SER A 366 -10.21 19.81 10.30
N MET A 367 -8.94 20.07 10.47
CA MET A 367 -7.88 19.39 9.77
C MET A 367 -6.85 18.89 10.78
N VAL A 368 -6.60 17.59 10.79
CA VAL A 368 -5.49 17.00 11.54
C VAL A 368 -4.27 17.00 10.63
N SER A 369 -3.23 17.71 11.04
CA SER A 369 -1.96 17.80 10.28
C SER A 369 -0.90 16.85 10.80
N ALA A 370 -0.90 16.57 12.09
CA ALA A 370 0.06 15.68 12.74
C ALA A 370 -0.56 15.03 13.97
N ILE A 371 0.03 13.90 14.38
CA ILE A 371 -0.32 13.16 15.60
C ILE A 371 0.96 13.10 16.44
N GLN A 372 0.86 13.42 17.72
CA GLN A 372 1.98 13.27 18.63
C GLN A 372 2.15 11.78 18.99
N ASN A 373 3.35 11.27 18.83
CA ASN A 373 3.72 9.94 19.27
C ASN A 373 3.87 9.94 20.81
N GLU A 374 3.02 9.21 21.51
CA GLU A 374 3.04 9.17 22.98
C GLU A 374 4.26 8.47 23.54
N ALA A 375 4.90 7.58 22.78
CA ALA A 375 6.08 6.87 23.23
C ALA A 375 7.35 7.75 23.22
N THR A 376 7.48 8.64 22.22
CA THR A 376 8.70 9.45 22.01
C THR A 376 8.47 10.95 22.18
N GLY A 377 7.21 11.40 22.18
CA GLY A 377 6.84 12.81 22.23
C GLY A 377 6.99 13.55 20.88
N ARG A 378 7.44 12.87 19.83
CA ARG A 378 7.63 13.44 18.50
C ARG A 378 6.30 13.64 17.77
N MET A 379 6.22 14.70 16.97
CA MET A 379 5.10 14.92 16.06
C MET A 379 5.30 14.10 14.78
N VAL A 380 4.30 13.30 14.44
CA VAL A 380 4.25 12.47 13.22
C VAL A 380 3.31 13.13 12.22
N ASP A 381 3.83 13.48 11.05
CA ASP A 381 3.06 14.18 10.02
C ASP A 381 1.98 13.27 9.40
N LEU A 382 0.77 13.80 9.25
CA LEU A 382 -0.33 13.12 8.58
C LEU A 382 -0.47 13.60 7.14
N VAL A 383 0.02 12.81 6.20
CA VAL A 383 0.04 13.12 4.77
C VAL A 383 -1.10 12.39 4.06
N THR A 384 -1.83 13.11 3.23
CA THR A 384 -2.82 12.50 2.34
C THR A 384 -2.19 12.22 0.98
N HIS A 385 -2.43 11.02 0.45
CA HIS A 385 -1.92 10.62 -0.85
C HIS A 385 -3.03 10.04 -1.73
N ARG A 386 -3.12 10.51 -2.98
CA ARG A 386 -4.22 10.18 -3.88
C ARG A 386 -4.25 8.70 -4.30
N PHE A 387 -3.06 8.11 -4.49
CA PHE A 387 -2.94 6.72 -4.97
C PHE A 387 -2.95 5.69 -3.85
N MET A 388 -3.13 6.14 -2.60
CA MET A 388 -3.25 5.24 -1.47
C MET A 388 -4.47 4.32 -1.63
N PRO A 389 -4.34 3.01 -1.42
CA PRO A 389 -5.48 2.11 -1.41
C PRO A 389 -6.50 2.52 -0.36
N ALA A 390 -7.80 2.34 -0.67
CA ALA A 390 -8.86 2.63 0.28
C ALA A 390 -8.71 1.78 1.55
N GLY A 391 -8.93 2.40 2.71
CA GLY A 391 -8.85 1.69 3.99
C GLY A 391 -7.43 1.34 4.45
N VAL A 392 -6.39 1.89 3.82
CA VAL A 392 -4.99 1.61 4.19
C VAL A 392 -4.31 2.89 4.66
N ALA A 393 -3.54 2.77 5.75
CA ALA A 393 -2.63 3.79 6.23
C ALA A 393 -1.23 3.19 6.39
N VAL A 394 -0.21 3.87 5.89
CA VAL A 394 1.19 3.46 6.00
C VAL A 394 1.91 4.38 6.95
N ILE A 395 2.56 3.80 7.94
CA ILE A 395 3.37 4.48 8.94
C ILE A 395 4.83 4.32 8.50
N LEU A 396 5.49 5.44 8.21
CA LEU A 396 6.83 5.43 7.63
C LEU A 396 7.87 6.00 8.60
N GLN A 397 8.97 5.29 8.68
CA GLN A 397 10.22 5.79 9.19
C GLN A 397 11.26 5.80 8.07
N ASN A 398 11.82 6.97 7.76
CA ASN A 398 12.79 7.11 6.69
C ASN A 398 14.23 6.97 7.19
N GLN A 399 14.51 7.41 8.41
CA GLN A 399 15.85 7.38 8.99
C GLN A 399 15.95 6.35 10.11
N LEU A 400 17.05 5.63 10.15
CA LEU A 400 17.36 4.74 11.26
C LEU A 400 17.84 5.55 12.46
N PRO A 401 17.43 5.16 13.69
CA PRO A 401 17.87 5.86 14.91
C PRO A 401 19.33 5.57 15.28
N PHE A 402 20.06 4.82 14.47
CA PHE A 402 21.43 4.37 14.75
C PHE A 402 22.43 5.09 13.84
N PRO A 403 23.10 6.16 14.31
CA PRO A 403 24.01 6.94 13.46
C PRO A 403 25.22 6.15 12.97
N ASP A 404 25.61 5.08 13.67
CA ASP A 404 26.83 4.31 13.38
C ASP A 404 26.58 3.04 12.56
N SER A 405 25.38 2.83 12.05
CA SER A 405 25.02 1.60 11.34
C SER A 405 25.61 1.48 9.93
N GLY A 406 26.22 2.53 9.40
CA GLY A 406 26.67 2.60 8.00
C GLY A 406 25.52 2.71 6.99
N VAL A 407 24.28 2.61 7.45
CA VAL A 407 23.04 2.79 6.68
C VAL A 407 22.19 3.81 7.42
N SER A 408 21.95 4.95 6.81
CA SER A 408 21.16 6.03 7.41
C SER A 408 19.68 5.94 7.07
N ASN A 409 19.36 5.36 5.92
CA ASN A 409 17.99 5.34 5.41
C ASN A 409 17.35 3.96 5.55
N CYS A 410 16.10 3.92 6.02
CA CYS A 410 15.29 2.70 6.01
C CYS A 410 14.90 2.29 4.59
N TRP A 411 14.73 3.27 3.71
CA TRP A 411 14.25 3.10 2.35
C TRP A 411 15.17 3.79 1.35
N GLU A 412 15.48 3.11 0.27
CA GLU A 412 16.34 3.60 -0.80
C GLU A 412 15.80 3.15 -2.15
N ILE A 413 15.84 4.03 -3.14
CA ILE A 413 15.57 3.70 -4.54
C ILE A 413 16.90 3.61 -5.25
N HIS A 414 17.22 2.42 -5.74
CA HIS A 414 18.43 2.19 -6.52
C HIS A 414 18.11 2.24 -7.99
N ASN A 415 18.73 3.19 -8.72
CA ASN A 415 18.53 3.40 -10.14
C ASN A 415 19.78 3.00 -10.92
N VAL A 416 19.63 2.11 -11.88
CA VAL A 416 20.67 1.83 -12.89
C VAL A 416 20.58 2.88 -13.98
N VAL A 417 19.35 3.12 -14.45
CA VAL A 417 19.02 4.16 -15.41
C VAL A 417 17.93 5.01 -14.77
N ASP A 418 18.20 6.31 -14.68
CA ASP A 418 17.17 7.27 -14.26
C ASP A 418 16.19 7.53 -15.41
N THR A 419 15.07 8.20 -15.12
CA THR A 419 14.05 8.49 -16.11
C THR A 419 14.64 9.25 -17.29
N MET A 420 14.56 8.67 -18.48
CA MET A 420 14.98 9.30 -19.72
C MET A 420 13.91 9.15 -20.78
N VAL A 421 13.91 10.05 -21.75
CA VAL A 421 13.08 9.97 -22.97
C VAL A 421 13.94 9.49 -24.11
N ILE A 422 13.44 8.53 -24.85
CA ILE A 422 14.08 7.97 -26.05
C ILE A 422 13.20 8.30 -27.23
N ASP A 423 13.75 9.03 -28.19
CA ASP A 423 13.11 9.27 -29.47
C ASP A 423 13.54 8.16 -30.46
N TRP A 424 12.56 7.49 -31.02
CA TRP A 424 12.79 6.42 -31.96
C TRP A 424 12.97 7.00 -33.38
N PRO A 425 13.76 6.36 -34.23
CA PRO A 425 13.82 6.71 -35.64
C PRO A 425 12.43 6.63 -36.27
N GLN A 426 12.08 7.64 -37.05
CA GLN A 426 10.80 7.68 -37.73
C GLN A 426 10.60 6.46 -38.64
N ILE A 427 9.56 5.68 -38.39
CA ILE A 427 9.14 4.58 -39.23
C ILE A 427 7.71 4.87 -39.70
N GLY A 428 7.58 5.21 -40.98
CA GLY A 428 6.29 5.63 -41.54
C GLY A 428 5.95 7.10 -41.26
N LEU A 429 4.69 7.41 -40.99
CA LEU A 429 4.18 8.77 -40.81
C LEU A 429 3.91 9.10 -39.31
N THR A 430 4.70 8.53 -38.43
CA THR A 430 4.59 8.74 -36.96
C THR A 430 5.94 9.08 -36.36
N TYR A 431 5.91 9.91 -35.33
CA TYR A 431 7.04 10.17 -34.43
C TYR A 431 6.75 9.43 -33.13
N ASP A 432 7.57 8.45 -32.82
CA ASP A 432 7.43 7.61 -31.65
C ASP A 432 8.45 8.04 -30.59
N ALA A 433 7.98 8.25 -29.36
CA ALA A 433 8.81 8.53 -28.21
C ALA A 433 8.47 7.55 -27.08
N SER A 434 9.47 7.20 -26.28
CA SER A 434 9.28 6.32 -25.12
C SER A 434 10.04 6.87 -23.93
N THR A 435 9.48 6.70 -22.74
CA THR A 435 10.22 6.88 -21.49
C THR A 435 10.77 5.55 -21.04
N TYR A 436 11.92 5.59 -20.39
CA TYR A 436 12.57 4.41 -19.83
C TYR A 436 13.22 4.74 -18.50
N SER A 437 13.07 3.86 -17.54
CA SER A 437 13.87 3.85 -16.31
C SER A 437 14.12 2.40 -15.86
N GLN A 438 15.18 2.20 -15.10
CA GLN A 438 15.50 0.91 -14.52
C GLN A 438 15.86 1.11 -13.05
N SER A 439 14.99 0.63 -12.16
CA SER A 439 15.10 0.88 -10.73
C SER A 439 14.59 -0.29 -9.88
N THR A 440 14.88 -0.23 -8.58
CA THR A 440 14.27 -1.09 -7.57
C THR A 440 14.15 -0.34 -6.25
N LEU A 441 13.12 -0.69 -5.46
CA LEU A 441 12.94 -0.17 -4.11
C LEU A 441 13.60 -1.14 -3.12
N ALA A 442 14.56 -0.64 -2.37
CA ALA A 442 15.24 -1.39 -1.32
C ALA A 442 14.73 -0.97 0.06
N GLY A 443 14.04 -1.85 0.75
CA GLY A 443 13.75 -1.73 2.18
C GLY A 443 14.91 -2.30 2.99
N ARG A 444 15.78 -1.42 3.49
CA ARG A 444 16.89 -1.82 4.37
C ARG A 444 16.37 -2.29 5.72
N ALA A 445 15.40 -1.57 6.25
CA ALA A 445 14.83 -1.81 7.57
C ALA A 445 13.29 -1.65 7.56
N PRO A 446 12.54 -2.50 6.86
CA PRO A 446 11.08 -2.37 6.73
C PRO A 446 10.35 -2.58 8.07
N ALA A 447 10.95 -3.26 9.04
CA ALA A 447 10.35 -3.49 10.37
C ALA A 447 10.14 -2.20 11.19
N TRP A 448 10.84 -1.11 10.85
CA TRP A 448 10.63 0.21 11.47
C TRP A 448 9.41 0.96 10.92
N SER A 449 8.75 0.37 9.96
CA SER A 449 7.54 0.93 9.34
C SER A 449 6.34 0.02 9.62
N GLY A 450 5.14 0.56 9.47
CA GLY A 450 3.91 -0.19 9.72
C GLY A 450 2.84 0.06 8.67
N VAL A 451 1.87 -0.84 8.62
CA VAL A 451 0.68 -0.72 7.77
C VAL A 451 -0.55 -1.06 8.59
N ILE A 452 -1.53 -0.18 8.59
CA ILE A 452 -2.87 -0.44 9.11
C ILE A 452 -3.80 -0.61 7.92
N THR A 453 -4.54 -1.72 7.89
CA THR A 453 -5.43 -2.07 6.78
C THR A 453 -6.88 -2.14 7.25
N ASN A 454 -7.82 -2.14 6.29
CA ASN A 454 -9.26 -2.25 6.53
C ASN A 454 -9.84 -1.21 7.50
N ILE A 455 -9.41 0.03 7.35
CA ILE A 455 -9.99 1.17 8.05
C ILE A 455 -11.27 1.56 7.31
N ASN A 456 -12.43 1.44 7.96
CA ASN A 456 -13.71 1.95 7.44
C ASN A 456 -13.79 3.45 7.75
N ALA A 457 -13.64 4.29 6.70
CA ALA A 457 -13.57 5.74 6.82
C ALA A 457 -14.71 6.46 6.07
#